data_d78ccf00cb75cd29330a4971758f881c
#
_entry.id   d78ccf00cb75cd29330a4971758f881c
#
_cell.length_a   1.000
_cell.length_b   1.000
_cell.length_c   1.000
_cell.angle_alpha   90.00
_cell.angle_beta   90.00
_cell.angle_gamma   90.00
#
_symmetry.space_group_name_H-M   'P 1'
#
loop_
_entity.id
_entity.type
_entity.pdbx_description
1 polymer ?
#
loop_
_entity_poly.entity_id
_entity_poly.type
_entity_poly.pdbx_seq_one_letter_code
_entity_poly.pdbx_strand_id
1 'polypeptide(L)'
;KAENGSETPITDAHVDSLLAAYNVSQYGLVWDENCKNWEAHQDLALMILHAQQRYMNDVLRSKGYLLLNDVYKAVGAPETSAGAVVGWVYKGGDGDGYVSFGDFESRQYDEYHPRWGRNITRFILDFNVDGVIWDMIDEVKVK
;
A
#
# COMPACT_ATOMS: atom_id res chain seq x y z
N LYS A 1 1.27 22.39 -18.89
CA LYS A 1 1.75 22.16 -18.72
C LYS A 1 1.98 21.79 -18.66
N ALA A 2 1.76 21.36 -18.77
CA ALA A 2 2.12 20.68 -18.62
C ALA A 2 2.61 20.62 -18.60
N GLU A 3 2.42 20.67 -18.89
CA GLU A 3 3.00 20.34 -18.92
C GLU A 3 3.57 20.15 -18.86
N ASN A 4 3.50 20.11 -19.13
CA ASN A 4 4.16 19.63 -19.07
C ASN A 4 4.64 19.17 -19.02
N GLY A 5 4.45 19.02 -19.30
CA GLY A 5 4.97 18.29 -19.36
C GLY A 5 5.06 17.81 -19.19
N SER A 6 4.90 17.73 -19.91
CA SER A 6 5.16 17.03 -19.46
C SER A 6 5.55 16.08 -18.80
N GLU A 7 6.04 15.98 -18.50
CA GLU A 7 6.56 15.19 -17.62
C GLU A 7 5.88 15.13 -16.43
N THR A 8 4.67 15.33 -16.46
CA THR A 8 3.85 15.21 -15.35
C THR A 8 3.87 13.80 -14.94
N PRO A 9 4.16 13.53 -13.72
CA PRO A 9 3.94 12.23 -13.19
C PRO A 9 2.47 11.90 -13.33
N ILE A 10 2.10 10.67 -13.09
CA ILE A 10 0.69 10.28 -13.08
C ILE A 10 -0.06 11.26 -12.21
N THR A 11 -1.06 11.91 -12.78
CA THR A 11 -1.87 12.89 -12.05
C THR A 11 -2.77 12.16 -11.06
N ASP A 12 -3.25 12.89 -10.05
CA ASP A 12 -4.19 12.33 -9.09
C ASP A 12 -5.43 11.76 -9.78
N ALA A 13 -5.91 12.45 -10.82
CA ALA A 13 -7.06 11.97 -11.58
C ALA A 13 -6.77 10.65 -12.28
N HIS A 14 -5.56 10.48 -12.81
CA HIS A 14 -5.16 9.25 -13.47
C HIS A 14 -5.06 8.10 -12.46
N VAL A 15 -4.47 8.36 -11.31
CA VAL A 15 -4.36 7.36 -10.24
C VAL A 15 -5.76 6.96 -9.77
N ASP A 16 -6.65 7.92 -9.56
CA ASP A 16 -8.03 7.62 -9.15
C ASP A 16 -8.74 6.75 -10.17
N SER A 17 -8.54 7.03 -11.46
CA SER A 17 -9.13 6.23 -12.53
C SER A 17 -8.62 4.80 -12.50
N LEU A 18 -7.32 4.62 -12.27
CA LEU A 18 -6.74 3.28 -12.18
C LEU A 18 -7.29 2.51 -11.00
N LEU A 19 -7.35 3.14 -9.84
CA LEU A 19 -7.85 2.49 -8.63
C LEU A 19 -9.32 2.09 -8.81
N ALA A 20 -10.11 2.96 -9.42
CA ALA A 20 -11.51 2.65 -9.70
C ALA A 20 -11.65 1.48 -10.68
N ALA A 21 -10.81 1.47 -11.72
CA ALA A 21 -10.86 0.41 -12.74
C ALA A 21 -10.54 -0.96 -12.15
N TYR A 22 -9.66 -1.01 -11.14
CA TYR A 22 -9.30 -2.26 -10.47
C TYR A 22 -10.18 -2.55 -9.24
N ASN A 23 -11.16 -1.70 -9.00
CA ASN A 23 -12.11 -1.88 -7.89
C ASN A 23 -11.40 -1.95 -6.55
N VAL A 24 -10.49 -1.01 -6.31
CA VAL A 24 -9.67 -0.96 -5.12
C VAL A 24 -10.37 -0.16 -4.03
N SER A 25 -10.19 -0.54 -2.78
CA SER A 25 -10.78 0.17 -1.65
C SER A 25 -10.19 1.57 -1.51
N GLN A 26 -10.81 2.38 -0.63
CA GLN A 26 -10.35 3.75 -0.38
C GLN A 26 -8.91 3.81 0.19
N TYR A 27 -8.41 2.71 0.70
CA TYR A 27 -7.07 2.66 1.29
C TYR A 27 -6.01 2.13 0.33
N GLY A 28 -6.41 1.69 -0.86
CA GLY A 28 -5.49 1.18 -1.85
C GLY A 28 -4.63 2.26 -2.48
N LEU A 29 -3.53 1.86 -3.09
CA LEU A 29 -2.62 2.80 -3.74
C LEU A 29 -1.93 2.15 -4.93
N VAL A 30 -1.32 3.00 -5.76
CA VAL A 30 -0.44 2.54 -6.82
C VAL A 30 1.00 2.61 -6.29
N TRP A 31 1.68 1.47 -6.29
CA TRP A 31 3.08 1.40 -5.85
C TRP A 31 3.95 1.62 -7.07
N ASP A 32 4.58 2.77 -7.14
CA ASP A 32 5.32 3.20 -8.31
C ASP A 32 6.55 4.02 -7.89
N GLU A 33 7.14 4.70 -8.85
CA GLU A 33 8.37 5.47 -8.63
C GLU A 33 8.24 6.60 -7.61
N ASN A 34 7.01 6.95 -7.21
CA ASN A 34 6.78 7.94 -6.17
C ASN A 34 6.90 7.35 -4.77
N CYS A 35 6.98 6.04 -4.66
CA CYS A 35 7.18 5.37 -3.37
C CYS A 35 8.67 5.20 -3.12
N LYS A 36 9.10 5.48 -1.89
CA LYS A 36 10.52 5.56 -1.55
C LYS A 36 11.29 4.27 -1.76
N ASN A 37 10.63 3.13 -1.57
CA ASN A 37 11.30 1.84 -1.70
C ASN A 37 10.92 1.10 -2.97
N TRP A 38 10.36 1.81 -3.94
CA TRP A 38 9.96 1.22 -5.22
C TRP A 38 11.19 0.73 -5.99
N GLU A 39 11.00 -0.38 -6.67
CA GLU A 39 12.04 -1.00 -7.48
C GLU A 39 11.49 -1.19 -8.89
N ALA A 40 12.28 -0.77 -9.88
CA ALA A 40 11.84 -0.83 -11.29
C ALA A 40 11.88 -2.24 -11.87
N HIS A 41 12.72 -3.12 -11.33
CA HIS A 41 12.85 -4.48 -11.82
C HIS A 41 11.72 -5.33 -11.25
N GLN A 42 10.90 -5.90 -12.13
CA GLN A 42 9.67 -6.59 -11.72
C GLN A 42 9.90 -7.68 -10.66
N ASP A 43 10.88 -8.55 -10.88
CA ASP A 43 11.11 -9.66 -9.96
C ASP A 43 11.55 -9.17 -8.58
N LEU A 44 12.43 -8.16 -8.56
CA LEU A 44 12.87 -7.57 -7.30
C LEU A 44 11.73 -6.82 -6.62
N ALA A 45 10.89 -6.15 -7.39
CA ALA A 45 9.73 -5.45 -6.85
C ALA A 45 8.79 -6.43 -6.15
N LEU A 46 8.52 -7.57 -6.78
CA LEU A 46 7.68 -8.61 -6.17
C LEU A 46 8.29 -9.14 -4.88
N MET A 47 9.61 -9.36 -4.87
CA MET A 47 10.31 -9.81 -3.67
C MET A 47 10.16 -8.80 -2.53
N ILE A 48 10.30 -7.51 -2.85
CA ILE A 48 10.15 -6.45 -1.85
C ILE A 48 8.73 -6.45 -1.28
N LEU A 49 7.73 -6.50 -2.14
CA LEU A 49 6.34 -6.45 -1.68
C LEU A 49 5.99 -7.67 -0.82
N HIS A 50 6.42 -8.86 -1.23
CA HIS A 50 6.19 -10.06 -0.42
C HIS A 50 6.92 -9.99 0.92
N ALA A 51 8.14 -9.48 0.92
CA ALA A 51 8.92 -9.35 2.14
C ALA A 51 8.29 -8.35 3.10
N GLN A 52 7.80 -7.23 2.58
CA GLN A 52 7.15 -6.22 3.42
C GLN A 52 5.84 -6.74 3.98
N GLN A 53 5.07 -7.45 3.19
CA GLN A 53 3.82 -8.04 3.67
C GLN A 53 4.09 -9.02 4.80
N ARG A 54 5.08 -9.86 4.65
CA ARG A 54 5.48 -10.83 5.67
C ARG A 54 5.95 -10.12 6.94
N TYR A 55 6.77 -9.08 6.79
CA TYR A 55 7.28 -8.31 7.92
C TYR A 55 6.14 -7.63 8.68
N MET A 56 5.18 -7.06 7.97
CA MET A 56 4.05 -6.41 8.62
C MET A 56 3.21 -7.41 9.40
N ASN A 57 3.08 -8.62 8.90
CA ASN A 57 2.39 -9.67 9.63
C ASN A 57 3.15 -10.09 10.90
N ASP A 58 4.47 -10.10 10.83
CA ASP A 58 5.28 -10.38 12.02
C ASP A 58 5.10 -9.30 13.08
N VAL A 59 5.08 -8.03 12.65
CA VAL A 59 4.84 -6.90 13.56
C VAL A 59 3.45 -7.01 14.18
N LEU A 60 2.44 -7.32 13.37
CA LEU A 60 1.07 -7.46 13.85
C LEU A 60 0.99 -8.53 14.94
N ARG A 61 1.59 -9.69 14.70
CA ARG A 61 1.59 -10.78 15.69
C ARG A 61 2.33 -10.42 16.96
N SER A 62 3.46 -9.72 16.84
CA SER A 62 4.26 -9.34 18.00
C SER A 62 3.63 -8.26 18.83
N LYS A 63 3.04 -7.27 18.16
CA LYS A 63 2.54 -6.07 18.81
C LYS A 63 1.07 -6.16 19.17
N GLY A 64 0.32 -7.00 18.46
CA GLY A 64 -1.11 -7.19 18.67
C GLY A 64 -1.98 -6.28 17.83
N TYR A 65 -1.41 -5.22 17.25
CA TYR A 65 -2.13 -4.30 16.37
C TYR A 65 -1.16 -3.66 15.40
N LEU A 66 -1.72 -3.08 14.33
CA LEU A 66 -0.92 -2.38 13.34
C LEU A 66 -1.78 -1.30 12.71
N LEU A 67 -1.25 -0.09 12.61
CA LEU A 67 -1.95 1.00 11.95
C LEU A 67 -1.61 1.02 10.46
N LEU A 68 -2.54 1.48 9.64
CA LEU A 68 -2.34 1.54 8.21
C LEU A 68 -1.13 2.40 7.83
N ASN A 69 -0.87 3.49 8.58
CA ASN A 69 0.31 4.31 8.33
C ASN A 69 1.61 3.53 8.52
N ASP A 70 1.63 2.53 9.38
CA ASP A 70 2.81 1.68 9.54
C ASP A 70 3.08 0.91 8.24
N VAL A 71 2.01 0.44 7.60
CA VAL A 71 2.11 -0.26 6.32
C VAL A 71 2.48 0.71 5.20
N TYR A 72 1.87 1.89 5.17
CA TYR A 72 2.23 2.90 4.18
C TYR A 72 3.71 3.23 4.26
N LYS A 73 4.22 3.39 5.47
CA LYS A 73 5.64 3.65 5.68
C LYS A 73 6.50 2.50 5.16
N ALA A 74 6.09 1.28 5.41
CA ALA A 74 6.85 0.10 4.99
C ALA A 74 6.95 -0.01 3.48
N VAL A 75 5.91 0.42 2.75
CA VAL A 75 5.94 0.38 1.28
C VAL A 75 6.42 1.70 0.67
N GLY A 76 6.83 2.65 1.50
CA GLY A 76 7.39 3.92 1.04
C GLY A 76 6.36 4.94 0.59
N ALA A 77 5.10 4.76 0.95
CA ALA A 77 4.02 5.68 0.60
C ALA A 77 3.83 6.72 1.71
N PRO A 78 3.27 7.88 1.38
CA PRO A 78 3.00 8.91 2.39
C PRO A 78 1.95 8.46 3.40
N GLU A 79 2.12 8.89 4.63
CA GLU A 79 1.13 8.65 5.68
C GLU A 79 -0.09 9.54 5.46
N THR A 80 -1.25 9.09 5.96
CA THR A 80 -2.49 9.84 5.83
C THR A 80 -3.16 10.00 7.19
N SER A 81 -4.10 10.95 7.28
CA SER A 81 -4.87 11.14 8.51
C SER A 81 -5.70 9.91 8.84
N ALA A 82 -6.34 9.32 7.84
CA ALA A 82 -7.13 8.11 8.04
C ALA A 82 -6.25 6.94 8.49
N GLY A 83 -5.05 6.84 7.92
CA GLY A 83 -4.11 5.78 8.27
C GLY A 83 -3.62 5.81 9.69
N ALA A 84 -3.81 6.93 10.39
CA ALA A 84 -3.42 7.04 11.80
C ALA A 84 -4.44 6.42 12.75
N VAL A 85 -5.64 6.10 12.27
CA VAL A 85 -6.71 5.57 13.14
C VAL A 85 -7.27 4.23 12.68
N VAL A 86 -7.00 3.81 11.45
CA VAL A 86 -7.46 2.51 10.94
C VAL A 86 -6.29 1.53 10.87
N GLY A 87 -6.60 0.25 10.87
CA GLY A 87 -5.55 -0.77 10.77
C GLY A 87 -6.07 -2.15 11.06
N TRP A 88 -5.24 -2.95 11.74
CA TRP A 88 -5.52 -4.35 12.02
C TRP A 88 -5.33 -4.66 13.49
N VAL A 89 -6.12 -5.60 14.01
CA VAL A 89 -5.95 -6.18 15.33
C VAL A 89 -5.71 -7.68 15.15
N TYR A 90 -4.68 -8.21 15.78
CA TYR A 90 -4.31 -9.61 15.60
C TYR A 90 -5.36 -10.57 16.12
N LYS A 91 -5.84 -10.32 17.35
CA LYS A 91 -6.87 -11.16 17.96
C LYS A 91 -7.93 -10.28 18.60
N GLY A 92 -9.19 -10.69 18.47
CA GLY A 92 -10.29 -9.98 19.06
C GLY A 92 -10.87 -8.86 18.23
N GLY A 93 -10.39 -8.71 17.00
CA GLY A 93 -10.95 -7.76 16.05
C GLY A 93 -11.95 -8.42 15.11
N ASP A 94 -12.59 -7.62 14.29
CA ASP A 94 -13.59 -8.10 13.33
C ASP A 94 -12.99 -8.51 11.99
N GLY A 95 -11.70 -8.31 11.80
CA GLY A 95 -11.05 -8.56 10.53
C GLY A 95 -10.41 -9.93 10.43
N ASP A 96 -9.53 -10.06 9.45
CA ASP A 96 -8.92 -11.34 9.09
C ASP A 96 -7.83 -11.80 10.05
N GLY A 97 -7.30 -10.90 10.85
CA GLY A 97 -6.20 -11.24 11.76
C GLY A 97 -4.84 -11.29 11.07
N TYR A 98 -4.75 -10.83 9.85
CA TYR A 98 -3.49 -10.74 9.11
C TYR A 98 -3.57 -9.57 8.14
N VAL A 99 -2.40 -9.11 7.70
CA VAL A 99 -2.28 -8.02 6.73
C VAL A 99 -2.14 -8.61 5.34
N SER A 100 -2.96 -8.14 4.41
CA SER A 100 -2.84 -8.48 3.00
C SER A 100 -2.69 -7.20 2.19
N PHE A 101 -1.76 -7.20 1.24
CA PHE A 101 -1.59 -6.10 0.28
C PHE A 101 -2.45 -6.31 -0.97
N GLY A 102 -3.34 -7.32 -0.94
CA GLY A 102 -4.16 -7.66 -2.09
C GLY A 102 -3.44 -8.57 -3.06
N ASP A 103 -4.05 -8.77 -4.20
CA ASP A 103 -3.50 -9.65 -5.23
C ASP A 103 -2.60 -8.84 -6.17
N PHE A 104 -1.51 -8.30 -5.62
CA PHE A 104 -0.65 -7.40 -6.39
C PHE A 104 0.09 -8.12 -7.53
N GLU A 105 0.25 -9.43 -7.43
CA GLU A 105 0.89 -10.16 -8.52
C GLU A 105 0.05 -10.12 -9.80
N SER A 106 -1.28 -10.14 -9.65
CA SER A 106 -2.19 -10.05 -10.80
C SER A 106 -2.55 -8.62 -11.14
N ARG A 107 -2.31 -7.68 -10.23
CA ARG A 107 -2.73 -6.29 -10.40
C ARG A 107 -1.54 -5.40 -10.69
N GLN A 108 -0.73 -5.82 -11.63
CA GLN A 108 0.41 -5.03 -12.09
C GLN A 108 0.18 -4.62 -13.53
N TYR A 109 0.77 -3.51 -13.92
CA TYR A 109 0.68 -3.05 -15.30
C TYR A 109 1.94 -2.30 -15.68
N ASP A 110 2.28 -2.38 -16.97
CA ASP A 110 3.45 -1.70 -17.51
C ASP A 110 2.99 -0.40 -18.15
N GLU A 111 3.80 0.64 -17.95
CA GLU A 111 3.54 1.92 -18.59
C GLU A 111 4.86 2.52 -19.04
N TYR A 112 4.86 3.09 -20.25
CA TYR A 112 6.06 3.71 -20.78
C TYR A 112 6.40 4.97 -19.97
N HIS A 113 7.64 5.05 -19.52
CA HIS A 113 8.12 6.22 -18.78
C HIS A 113 9.03 7.03 -19.70
N PRO A 114 8.58 8.19 -20.18
CA PRO A 114 9.37 8.96 -21.17
C PRO A 114 10.74 9.39 -20.66
N ARG A 115 10.82 9.74 -19.38
CA ARG A 115 12.09 10.17 -18.80
C ARG A 115 13.12 9.07 -18.80
N TRP A 116 12.69 7.83 -18.59
CA TRP A 116 13.58 6.68 -18.51
C TRP A 116 13.72 5.95 -19.83
N GLY A 117 12.88 6.29 -20.81
CA GLY A 117 12.93 5.69 -22.13
C GLY A 117 12.59 4.22 -22.18
N ARG A 118 11.81 3.73 -21.22
CA ARG A 118 11.44 2.33 -21.16
C ARG A 118 10.13 2.16 -20.40
N ASN A 119 9.57 0.97 -20.51
CA ASN A 119 8.41 0.61 -19.72
C ASN A 119 8.83 0.31 -18.28
N ILE A 120 8.01 0.74 -17.34
CA ILE A 120 8.18 0.38 -15.93
C ILE A 120 6.92 -0.32 -15.45
N THR A 121 7.06 -1.18 -14.47
CA THR A 121 5.93 -1.92 -13.90
C THR A 121 5.45 -1.23 -12.65
N ARG A 122 4.15 -1.00 -12.56
CA ARG A 122 3.47 -0.46 -11.38
C ARG A 122 2.56 -1.52 -10.81
N PHE A 123 2.40 -1.50 -9.51
CA PHE A 123 1.57 -2.47 -8.80
C PHE A 123 0.43 -1.77 -8.10
N ILE A 124 -0.73 -2.41 -8.09
CA ILE A 124 -1.87 -1.90 -7.34
C ILE A 124 -1.97 -2.68 -6.05
N LEU A 125 -1.88 -1.96 -4.94
CA LEU A 125 -1.98 -2.55 -3.61
C LEU A 125 -3.34 -2.19 -3.02
N ASP A 126 -4.00 -3.19 -2.44
CA ASP A 126 -5.27 -2.97 -1.77
C ASP A 126 -5.22 -3.68 -0.42
N PHE A 127 -5.39 -2.93 0.65
CA PHE A 127 -5.17 -3.42 2.00
C PHE A 127 -6.47 -3.87 2.65
N ASN A 128 -6.44 -5.03 3.29
CA ASN A 128 -7.60 -5.61 3.98
C ASN A 128 -7.78 -5.04 5.38
N VAL A 129 -7.84 -3.72 5.49
CA VAL A 129 -7.94 -3.02 6.77
C VAL A 129 -9.19 -3.47 7.53
N ASP A 130 -9.04 -3.74 8.84
CA ASP A 130 -10.17 -4.12 9.68
C ASP A 130 -11.18 -2.98 9.83
N GLY A 131 -10.65 -1.76 9.94
CA GLY A 131 -11.45 -0.56 10.18
C GLY A 131 -10.77 0.30 11.22
N VAL A 132 -11.54 1.14 11.90
CA VAL A 132 -11.03 2.01 12.96
C VAL A 132 -10.63 1.16 14.16
N ILE A 133 -9.36 1.23 14.54
CA ILE A 133 -8.86 0.46 15.67
C ILE A 133 -8.27 1.34 16.77
N TRP A 134 -8.25 2.66 16.54
CA TRP A 134 -7.61 3.59 17.48
C TRP A 134 -8.10 3.42 18.91
N ASP A 135 -9.39 3.25 19.10
CA ASP A 135 -10.00 3.09 20.43
C ASP A 135 -9.78 1.70 21.02
N MET A 136 -9.23 0.76 20.23
CA MET A 136 -8.96 -0.61 20.70
C MET A 136 -7.50 -0.80 21.14
N ILE A 137 -6.62 0.16 20.84
CA ILE A 137 -5.18 -0.02 21.01
C ILE A 137 -4.81 -0.22 22.48
N ASP A 138 -5.39 0.59 23.38
CA ASP A 138 -5.08 0.48 24.81
C ASP A 138 -5.50 -0.88 25.37
N GLU A 139 -6.62 -1.39 24.91
CA GLU A 139 -7.10 -2.69 25.33
C GLU A 139 -6.15 -3.80 24.86
N VAL A 140 -5.67 -3.70 23.63
CA VAL A 140 -4.71 -4.66 23.09
C VAL A 140 -3.39 -4.60 23.86
N LYS A 141 -2.92 -3.38 24.19
CA LYS A 141 -1.65 -3.20 24.92
C LYS A 141 -1.68 -3.78 26.31
N VAL A 142 -2.83 -3.78 26.95
CA VAL A 142 -2.97 -4.31 28.29
C VAL A 142 -2.92 -5.83 28.33
N LYS A 143 -3.30 -6.43 27.22
CA LYS A 143 -3.26 -7.88 27.10
C LYS A 143 -1.86 -8.39 26.76
#